data_0b1341fcf7d8598ad54697dbc63c10f0
#
_entry.id   0b1341fcf7d8598ad54697dbc63c10f0
#
_cell.length_a   1.000
_cell.length_b   1.000
_cell.length_c   1.000
_cell.angle_alpha   90.00
_cell.angle_beta   90.00
_cell.angle_gamma   90.00
#
_symmetry.space_group_name_H-M   'P 1'
#
loop_
_entity.id
_entity.type
_entity.pdbx_description
1 polymer ?
#
loop_
_entity_poly.entity_id
_entity_poly.type
_entity_poly.pdbx_seq_one_letter_code
_entity_poly.pdbx_strand_id
1 'polypeptide(L)'
;MGALGRIYLHRREELVVVKEKQRRTAPPYKIKAVEPIAMTTRDQRWQAIEKAGYNTFLLDSKDVYIDLLTDSGTSAMSDHQWAGIMLGDEAYAGSRNWFNLEEAVKDIYGFEYVVPTHQGRGAEHLLSRILINEGDYIPGNMYFTTTRVHQELQGGIFRDVIIDEAHDPTAEHPFKGNVDIGKLEALIDEVGADRIPYVSLAVTVNMAGGQPVSMANIKAVSTVCREHGIRLMFDATRLVENAYFIKEREEGYADTPVRDIVKEMMSYGDGCTMSGKKDCLVNIGGFLAVNDPDIYQRATQLVVVFEGMPSYGGMAGRDMEAMARGIYEMVDDHYIAHRVGQVQYLGRQLLDAGVPIVRPVGGHAVFLDARKFLDHISQEQFPAQALAAALYVDSGVRGMERGIVSAGRKDNGEHYFPKLEMVRLTIPRRVYTDRHMDVVADSVIALYEGRQKIKGLEMVYEPPTLRFFTARFQQLEKWKI
;
A
#
# COMPACT_ATOMS: atom_id res chain seq x y z
N MET A 1 -72.21 -23.16 23.12
CA MET A 1 -70.81 -23.61 23.09
C MET A 1 -70.11 -22.74 22.05
N GLY A 2 -69.53 -21.67 22.50
CA GLY A 2 -68.98 -20.64 21.66
C GLY A 2 -67.48 -20.51 21.87
N ALA A 3 -66.76 -20.33 20.78
CA ALA A 3 -65.36 -19.94 20.83
C ALA A 3 -65.23 -18.50 20.40
N LEU A 4 -64.87 -17.66 21.34
CA LEU A 4 -64.51 -16.24 21.13
C LEU A 4 -63.11 -16.16 20.48
N GLY A 5 -63.08 -15.67 19.26
CA GLY A 5 -61.83 -15.26 18.60
C GLY A 5 -61.29 -13.97 19.19
N ARG A 6 -60.09 -14.00 19.74
CA ARG A 6 -59.34 -12.79 20.15
C ARG A 6 -58.66 -12.19 18.92
N ILE A 7 -59.00 -10.98 18.58
CA ILE A 7 -58.31 -10.13 17.61
C ILE A 7 -57.04 -9.61 18.30
N TYR A 8 -55.86 -10.03 17.84
CA TYR A 8 -54.62 -9.42 18.23
C TYR A 8 -54.31 -8.25 17.26
N LEU A 9 -54.35 -7.06 17.77
CA LEU A 9 -53.82 -5.87 17.12
C LEU A 9 -52.27 -5.99 17.06
N HIS A 10 -51.72 -6.16 15.88
CA HIS A 10 -50.30 -6.02 15.66
C HIS A 10 -49.90 -4.54 15.79
N ARG A 11 -49.25 -4.19 16.91
CA ARG A 11 -48.40 -3.02 16.96
C ARG A 11 -47.19 -3.30 16.04
N ARG A 12 -46.96 -2.41 15.07
CA ARG A 12 -45.68 -2.35 14.39
C ARG A 12 -44.63 -1.92 15.41
N GLU A 13 -43.87 -2.84 15.92
CA GLU A 13 -42.60 -2.54 16.58
C GLU A 13 -41.63 -2.12 15.48
N GLU A 14 -41.29 -0.84 15.44
CA GLU A 14 -40.11 -0.37 14.72
C GLU A 14 -38.91 -1.06 15.36
N LEU A 15 -38.29 -1.96 14.66
CA LEU A 15 -36.99 -2.52 14.99
C LEU A 15 -35.99 -1.35 14.97
N VAL A 16 -35.75 -0.74 16.12
CA VAL A 16 -34.59 0.11 16.34
C VAL A 16 -33.38 -0.81 16.27
N VAL A 17 -32.76 -0.88 15.09
CA VAL A 17 -31.45 -1.49 14.94
C VAL A 17 -30.48 -0.61 15.73
N VAL A 18 -30.27 -0.96 17.00
CA VAL A 18 -29.19 -0.41 17.80
C VAL A 18 -27.91 -0.87 17.08
N LYS A 19 -27.30 0.02 16.29
CA LYS A 19 -25.94 -0.20 15.77
C LYS A 19 -25.07 -0.55 16.98
N GLU A 20 -24.67 -1.79 17.11
CA GLU A 20 -23.69 -2.20 18.11
C GLU A 20 -22.50 -1.26 17.98
N LYS A 21 -22.25 -0.51 19.06
CA LYS A 21 -21.12 0.41 19.11
C LYS A 21 -19.87 -0.45 18.99
N GLN A 22 -19.23 -0.45 17.82
CA GLN A 22 -18.01 -1.20 17.56
C GLN A 22 -17.02 -0.94 18.70
N ARG A 23 -16.71 -1.95 19.49
CA ARG A 23 -15.79 -1.81 20.63
C ARG A 23 -14.41 -1.44 20.08
N ARG A 24 -13.77 -0.42 20.69
CA ARG A 24 -12.42 -0.03 20.35
C ARG A 24 -11.49 -1.18 20.71
N THR A 25 -10.62 -1.59 19.77
CA THR A 25 -9.55 -2.56 20.00
C THR A 25 -8.32 -1.82 20.54
N ALA A 26 -7.80 -2.27 21.68
CA ALA A 26 -6.55 -1.76 22.20
C ALA A 26 -5.36 -2.33 21.41
N PRO A 27 -4.20 -1.61 21.33
CA PRO A 27 -2.97 -2.18 20.78
C PRO A 27 -2.61 -3.48 21.48
N PRO A 28 -2.27 -4.56 20.74
CA PRO A 28 -1.90 -5.86 21.34
C PRO A 28 -0.42 -5.90 21.77
N TYR A 29 0.21 -4.75 22.04
CA TYR A 29 1.62 -4.64 22.41
C TYR A 29 1.84 -3.52 23.44
N LYS A 30 3.02 -3.57 24.11
CA LYS A 30 3.52 -2.53 25.00
C LYS A 30 4.73 -1.85 24.36
N ILE A 31 4.85 -0.53 24.52
CA ILE A 31 5.98 0.23 24.04
C ILE A 31 7.12 0.12 25.07
N LYS A 32 8.29 -0.37 24.65
CA LYS A 32 9.49 -0.52 25.48
C LYS A 32 10.61 0.45 25.11
N ALA A 33 10.67 0.89 23.86
CA ALA A 33 11.64 1.85 23.37
C ALA A 33 10.91 3.02 22.72
N VAL A 34 11.42 4.22 22.91
CA VAL A 34 10.84 5.44 22.34
C VAL A 34 11.91 6.25 21.62
N GLU A 35 11.54 6.86 20.51
CA GLU A 35 12.33 7.83 19.76
C GLU A 35 11.71 9.22 19.98
N PRO A 36 12.47 10.21 20.53
CA PRO A 36 11.96 11.56 20.70
C PRO A 36 11.64 12.21 19.36
N ILE A 37 10.50 12.90 19.29
CA ILE A 37 10.09 13.68 18.11
C ILE A 37 10.37 15.16 18.35
N ALA A 38 10.91 15.85 17.34
CA ALA A 38 11.14 17.29 17.41
C ALA A 38 9.82 18.05 17.25
N MET A 39 9.53 18.92 18.23
CA MET A 39 8.38 19.83 18.22
C MET A 39 8.78 21.13 17.51
N THR A 40 8.43 21.28 16.24
CA THR A 40 8.75 22.44 15.44
C THR A 40 7.70 23.54 15.54
N THR A 41 8.15 24.80 15.52
CA THR A 41 7.24 25.95 15.37
C THR A 41 6.76 26.10 13.92
N ARG A 42 5.68 26.84 13.72
CA ARG A 42 5.17 27.11 12.37
C ARG A 42 6.18 27.82 11.48
N ASP A 43 6.94 28.80 12.02
CA ASP A 43 7.97 29.52 11.26
C ASP A 43 9.12 28.61 10.83
N GLN A 44 9.53 27.67 11.70
CA GLN A 44 10.53 26.66 11.35
C GLN A 44 10.01 25.76 10.21
N ARG A 45 8.74 25.34 10.25
CA ARG A 45 8.13 24.52 9.20
C ARG A 45 8.03 25.29 7.87
N TRP A 46 7.69 26.59 7.89
CA TRP A 46 7.73 27.43 6.70
C TRP A 46 9.13 27.45 6.07
N GLN A 47 10.16 27.73 6.85
CA GLN A 47 11.54 27.75 6.37
C GLN A 47 11.97 26.39 5.80
N ALA A 48 11.58 25.30 6.46
CA ALA A 48 11.92 23.95 6.02
C ALA A 48 11.25 23.59 4.68
N ILE A 49 9.96 23.90 4.50
CA ILE A 49 9.24 23.55 3.27
C ILE A 49 9.67 24.44 2.08
N GLU A 50 9.97 25.71 2.31
CA GLU A 50 10.55 26.61 1.29
C GLU A 50 11.92 26.11 0.83
N LYS A 51 12.79 25.73 1.77
CA LYS A 51 14.10 25.12 1.47
C LYS A 51 13.95 23.79 0.71
N ALA A 52 12.93 23.00 1.03
CA ALA A 52 12.58 21.76 0.33
C ALA A 52 11.92 22.00 -1.04
N GLY A 53 11.66 23.26 -1.43
CA GLY A 53 10.95 23.58 -2.68
C GLY A 53 9.54 23.01 -2.69
N TYR A 54 8.82 23.10 -1.59
CA TYR A 54 7.45 22.61 -1.39
C TYR A 54 7.26 21.11 -1.71
N ASN A 55 8.36 20.33 -1.71
CA ASN A 55 8.34 18.89 -1.89
C ASN A 55 8.62 18.16 -0.56
N THR A 56 7.62 17.45 -0.06
CA THR A 56 7.70 16.77 1.25
C THR A 56 8.74 15.65 1.31
N PHE A 57 9.19 15.11 0.14
CA PHE A 57 10.32 14.17 0.08
C PHE A 57 11.67 14.81 0.41
N LEU A 58 11.81 16.13 0.22
CA LEU A 58 13.06 16.86 0.41
C LEU A 58 13.19 17.49 1.81
N LEU A 59 12.22 17.24 2.70
CA LEU A 59 12.29 17.64 4.10
C LEU A 59 13.32 16.80 4.85
N ASP A 60 14.11 17.44 5.70
CA ASP A 60 14.94 16.77 6.68
C ASP A 60 14.04 16.12 7.76
N SER A 61 14.29 14.86 8.13
CA SER A 61 13.48 14.13 9.10
C SER A 61 13.42 14.80 10.47
N LYS A 62 14.46 15.53 10.87
CA LYS A 62 14.50 16.30 12.13
C LYS A 62 13.46 17.42 12.20
N ASP A 63 12.97 17.89 11.03
CA ASP A 63 11.99 18.97 10.92
C ASP A 63 10.57 18.43 10.82
N VAL A 64 10.38 17.09 10.82
CA VAL A 64 9.08 16.41 10.71
C VAL A 64 8.55 16.00 12.08
N TYR A 65 7.29 16.35 12.38
CA TYR A 65 6.65 15.97 13.64
C TYR A 65 5.99 14.60 13.55
N ILE A 66 5.06 14.40 12.63
CA ILE A 66 4.40 13.11 12.37
C ILE A 66 4.67 12.71 10.92
N ASP A 67 5.40 11.61 10.74
CA ASP A 67 5.81 11.18 9.40
C ASP A 67 4.84 10.13 8.83
N LEU A 68 3.94 10.59 7.98
CA LEU A 68 3.00 9.76 7.23
C LEU A 68 3.34 9.66 5.73
N LEU A 69 4.61 9.91 5.37
CA LEU A 69 5.08 9.82 3.99
C LEU A 69 4.95 8.39 3.46
N THR A 70 5.37 7.42 4.27
CA THR A 70 5.41 6.00 3.88
C THR A 70 5.37 5.07 5.10
N ASP A 71 4.86 3.86 4.89
CA ASP A 71 4.98 2.73 5.82
C ASP A 71 6.13 1.77 5.46
N SER A 72 6.94 2.14 4.45
CA SER A 72 8.01 1.29 3.93
C SER A 72 9.31 1.46 4.73
N GLY A 73 9.63 0.47 5.56
CA GLY A 73 10.86 0.47 6.36
C GLY A 73 10.81 1.40 7.58
N THR A 74 9.61 1.82 7.98
CA THR A 74 9.37 2.76 9.08
C THR A 74 8.61 2.12 10.24
N SER A 75 8.38 0.81 10.21
CA SER A 75 7.69 0.08 11.26
C SER A 75 8.57 -0.08 12.51
N ALA A 76 7.94 -0.11 13.70
CA ALA A 76 8.61 -0.52 14.92
C ALA A 76 8.67 -2.06 14.99
N MET A 77 9.87 -2.59 15.18
CA MET A 77 10.11 -4.02 15.37
C MET A 77 9.79 -4.45 16.82
N SER A 78 9.34 -5.71 16.96
CA SER A 78 9.10 -6.31 18.27
C SER A 78 10.41 -6.61 19.02
N ASP A 79 10.30 -6.86 20.32
CA ASP A 79 11.43 -7.37 21.10
C ASP A 79 11.93 -8.74 20.60
N HIS A 80 11.04 -9.54 20.02
CA HIS A 80 11.39 -10.80 19.38
C HIS A 80 12.24 -10.58 18.10
N GLN A 81 11.89 -9.59 17.28
CA GLN A 81 12.67 -9.22 16.10
C GLN A 81 14.04 -8.63 16.52
N TRP A 82 14.08 -7.76 17.53
CA TRP A 82 15.35 -7.24 18.08
C TRP A 82 16.24 -8.33 18.68
N ALA A 83 15.66 -9.31 19.39
CA ALA A 83 16.41 -10.49 19.83
C ALA A 83 16.97 -11.30 18.65
N GLY A 84 16.21 -11.40 17.54
CA GLY A 84 16.67 -12.02 16.31
C GLY A 84 17.86 -11.30 15.70
N ILE A 85 17.85 -9.97 15.66
CA ILE A 85 18.98 -9.17 15.19
C ILE A 85 20.25 -9.48 15.99
N MET A 86 20.13 -9.61 17.33
CA MET A 86 21.27 -9.94 18.20
C MET A 86 21.77 -11.37 18.03
N LEU A 87 20.95 -12.28 17.50
CA LEU A 87 21.30 -13.67 17.21
C LEU A 87 21.73 -13.90 15.75
N GLY A 88 21.86 -12.82 14.97
CA GLY A 88 22.23 -12.86 13.58
C GLY A 88 23.52 -13.64 13.35
N ASP A 89 23.49 -14.53 12.34
CA ASP A 89 24.63 -15.28 11.86
C ASP A 89 25.13 -14.58 10.59
N GLU A 90 26.28 -13.93 10.67
CA GLU A 90 26.86 -13.13 9.59
C GLU A 90 27.72 -13.98 8.63
N ALA A 91 27.38 -15.26 8.46
CA ALA A 91 28.04 -16.11 7.47
C ALA A 91 27.77 -15.60 6.03
N TYR A 92 28.83 -15.50 5.21
CA TYR A 92 28.71 -15.01 3.83
C TYR A 92 27.84 -15.90 2.96
N ALA A 93 27.81 -17.19 3.20
CA ALA A 93 26.97 -18.14 2.45
C ALA A 93 26.39 -19.18 3.42
N GLY A 94 25.11 -19.54 3.23
CA GLY A 94 24.46 -20.57 4.01
C GLY A 94 24.22 -20.20 5.47
N SER A 95 23.96 -18.92 5.76
CA SER A 95 23.56 -18.43 7.08
C SER A 95 22.32 -19.18 7.59
N ARG A 96 22.26 -19.48 8.90
CA ARG A 96 21.04 -20.02 9.55
C ARG A 96 19.84 -19.13 9.31
N ASN A 97 20.06 -17.83 9.29
CA ASN A 97 18.99 -16.84 9.13
C ASN A 97 18.37 -16.88 7.74
N TRP A 98 19.14 -17.31 6.74
CA TRP A 98 18.59 -17.61 5.42
C TRP A 98 17.60 -18.78 5.47
N PHE A 99 17.99 -19.89 6.08
CA PHE A 99 17.09 -21.05 6.20
C PHE A 99 15.85 -20.74 7.04
N ASN A 100 15.99 -19.95 8.12
CA ASN A 100 14.85 -19.49 8.91
C ASN A 100 13.89 -18.62 8.07
N LEU A 101 14.42 -17.74 7.23
CA LEU A 101 13.62 -16.90 6.34
C LEU A 101 12.92 -17.76 5.27
N GLU A 102 13.65 -18.67 4.64
CA GLU A 102 13.10 -19.59 3.63
C GLU A 102 11.97 -20.43 4.22
N GLU A 103 12.15 -21.00 5.41
CA GLU A 103 11.13 -21.76 6.12
C GLU A 103 9.90 -20.92 6.43
N ALA A 104 10.07 -19.69 6.93
CA ALA A 104 8.95 -18.78 7.23
C ALA A 104 8.14 -18.43 5.98
N VAL A 105 8.83 -18.18 4.85
CA VAL A 105 8.14 -17.89 3.58
C VAL A 105 7.39 -19.13 3.08
N LYS A 106 8.00 -20.31 3.08
CA LYS A 106 7.33 -21.57 2.68
C LYS A 106 6.12 -21.87 3.55
N ASP A 107 6.22 -21.68 4.85
CA ASP A 107 5.13 -21.98 5.79
C ASP A 107 3.94 -21.03 5.64
N ILE A 108 4.18 -19.72 5.48
CA ILE A 108 3.11 -18.72 5.42
C ILE A 108 2.57 -18.50 4.01
N TYR A 109 3.46 -18.44 3.00
CA TYR A 109 3.07 -18.16 1.61
C TYR A 109 2.84 -19.42 0.78
N GLY A 110 3.47 -20.54 1.15
CA GLY A 110 3.27 -21.85 0.49
C GLY A 110 4.02 -22.07 -0.82
N PHE A 111 4.92 -21.15 -1.23
CA PHE A 111 5.74 -21.30 -2.44
C PHE A 111 6.96 -22.18 -2.19
N GLU A 112 7.36 -22.93 -3.22
CA GLU A 112 8.47 -23.92 -3.14
C GLU A 112 9.84 -23.25 -3.10
N TYR A 113 10.05 -22.19 -3.90
CA TYR A 113 11.35 -21.54 -4.06
C TYR A 113 11.31 -20.09 -3.60
N VAL A 114 12.35 -19.67 -2.88
CA VAL A 114 12.49 -18.31 -2.35
C VAL A 114 13.81 -17.71 -2.80
N VAL A 115 13.78 -16.47 -3.28
CA VAL A 115 14.95 -15.70 -3.69
C VAL A 115 14.97 -14.40 -2.91
N PRO A 116 15.90 -14.20 -1.96
CA PRO A 116 15.96 -13.02 -1.13
C PRO A 116 16.43 -11.81 -1.95
N THR A 117 15.94 -10.63 -1.58
CA THR A 117 16.37 -9.34 -2.13
C THR A 117 16.43 -8.29 -1.03
N HIS A 118 17.20 -7.22 -1.23
CA HIS A 118 17.30 -6.15 -0.22
C HIS A 118 15.97 -5.42 0.02
N GLN A 119 15.03 -5.45 -0.92
CA GLN A 119 13.67 -4.92 -0.81
C GLN A 119 12.81 -5.36 -2.01
N GLY A 120 11.49 -5.08 -1.98
CA GLY A 120 10.56 -5.51 -3.02
C GLY A 120 10.93 -5.12 -4.45
N ARG A 121 11.48 -3.91 -4.67
CA ARG A 121 11.91 -3.50 -6.03
C ARG A 121 13.05 -4.33 -6.60
N GLY A 122 13.86 -4.98 -5.78
CA GLY A 122 14.81 -5.99 -6.23
C GLY A 122 14.09 -7.22 -6.80
N ALA A 123 13.06 -7.71 -6.10
CA ALA A 123 12.22 -8.80 -6.57
C ALA A 123 11.46 -8.43 -7.87
N GLU A 124 10.89 -7.21 -7.95
CA GLU A 124 10.23 -6.68 -9.15
C GLU A 124 11.20 -6.63 -10.35
N HIS A 125 12.44 -6.21 -10.11
CA HIS A 125 13.50 -6.16 -11.12
C HIS A 125 13.83 -7.57 -11.66
N LEU A 126 14.05 -8.52 -10.76
CA LEU A 126 14.36 -9.91 -11.14
C LEU A 126 13.21 -10.52 -11.97
N LEU A 127 11.98 -10.41 -11.47
CA LEU A 127 10.80 -10.97 -12.14
C LEU A 127 10.62 -10.38 -13.54
N SER A 128 10.71 -9.05 -13.67
CA SER A 128 10.54 -8.37 -14.95
C SER A 128 11.61 -8.80 -15.96
N ARG A 129 12.88 -8.89 -15.55
CA ARG A 129 13.98 -9.35 -16.44
C ARG A 129 13.86 -10.81 -16.88
N ILE A 130 13.21 -11.64 -16.06
CA ILE A 130 13.07 -13.06 -16.36
C ILE A 130 11.90 -13.31 -17.32
N LEU A 131 10.78 -12.65 -17.12
CA LEU A 131 9.53 -13.00 -17.78
C LEU A 131 9.15 -12.10 -18.94
N ILE A 132 9.58 -10.83 -18.96
CA ILE A 132 9.11 -9.85 -19.94
C ILE A 132 10.05 -9.77 -21.14
N ASN A 133 9.50 -9.85 -22.34
CA ASN A 133 10.14 -9.51 -23.59
C ASN A 133 9.59 -8.17 -24.13
N GLU A 134 10.33 -7.55 -25.04
CA GLU A 134 9.90 -6.30 -25.68
C GLU A 134 8.54 -6.46 -26.37
N GLY A 135 7.60 -5.58 -26.03
CA GLY A 135 6.26 -5.55 -26.55
C GLY A 135 5.27 -6.50 -25.87
N ASP A 136 5.64 -7.20 -24.81
CA ASP A 136 4.70 -7.98 -24.01
C ASP A 136 3.73 -7.09 -23.25
N TYR A 137 2.52 -7.58 -23.01
CA TYR A 137 1.48 -6.87 -22.26
C TYR A 137 1.38 -7.43 -20.84
N ILE A 138 1.34 -6.53 -19.84
CA ILE A 138 1.22 -6.91 -18.45
C ILE A 138 -0.08 -6.35 -17.87
N PRO A 139 -1.19 -7.12 -17.89
CA PRO A 139 -2.41 -6.72 -17.19
C PRO A 139 -2.21 -6.69 -15.68
N GLY A 140 -2.78 -5.67 -15.04
CA GLY A 140 -2.75 -5.54 -13.58
C GLY A 140 -3.90 -4.69 -13.05
N ASN A 141 -4.21 -4.86 -11.77
CA ASN A 141 -5.23 -4.09 -11.07
C ASN A 141 -4.65 -2.74 -10.60
N MET A 142 -4.48 -1.82 -11.53
CA MET A 142 -3.82 -0.54 -11.39
C MET A 142 -2.30 -0.68 -11.16
N TYR A 143 -1.54 0.28 -11.63
CA TYR A 143 -0.08 0.25 -11.52
C TYR A 143 0.41 0.61 -10.12
N PHE A 144 1.57 0.06 -9.73
CA PHE A 144 2.43 0.68 -8.73
C PHE A 144 3.68 1.24 -9.41
N THR A 145 4.17 2.39 -8.93
CA THR A 145 5.18 3.19 -9.64
C THR A 145 6.44 2.40 -9.98
N THR A 146 7.02 1.66 -9.02
CA THR A 146 8.28 0.91 -9.27
C THR A 146 8.04 -0.36 -10.07
N THR A 147 6.95 -1.08 -9.83
CA THR A 147 6.57 -2.29 -10.57
C THR A 147 6.42 -1.96 -12.06
N ARG A 148 5.64 -0.94 -12.38
CA ARG A 148 5.43 -0.48 -13.75
C ARG A 148 6.75 -0.05 -14.41
N VAL A 149 7.60 0.73 -13.72
CA VAL A 149 8.90 1.15 -14.25
C VAL A 149 9.78 -0.06 -14.59
N HIS A 150 9.84 -1.10 -13.74
CA HIS A 150 10.61 -2.30 -14.06
C HIS A 150 10.03 -3.08 -15.24
N GLN A 151 8.71 -3.11 -15.39
CA GLN A 151 8.05 -3.72 -16.56
C GLN A 151 8.38 -2.95 -17.85
N GLU A 152 8.26 -1.63 -17.85
CA GLU A 152 8.53 -0.76 -18.99
C GLU A 152 10.03 -0.75 -19.38
N LEU A 153 10.95 -0.85 -18.42
CA LEU A 153 12.39 -0.96 -18.68
C LEU A 153 12.78 -2.26 -19.41
N GLN A 154 11.93 -3.29 -19.37
CA GLN A 154 12.08 -4.50 -20.16
C GLN A 154 11.29 -4.46 -21.49
N GLY A 155 10.71 -3.31 -21.85
CA GLY A 155 9.88 -3.17 -23.04
C GLY A 155 8.44 -3.67 -22.87
N GLY A 156 7.99 -3.97 -21.66
CA GLY A 156 6.64 -4.38 -21.35
C GLY A 156 5.65 -3.21 -21.39
N ILE A 157 4.40 -3.49 -21.74
CA ILE A 157 3.29 -2.52 -21.84
C ILE A 157 2.29 -2.82 -20.74
N PHE A 158 2.25 -1.99 -19.70
CA PHE A 158 1.25 -2.13 -18.63
C PHE A 158 -0.16 -1.84 -19.15
N ARG A 159 -1.13 -2.70 -18.79
CA ARG A 159 -2.56 -2.52 -19.10
C ARG A 159 -3.39 -2.60 -17.84
N ASP A 160 -4.11 -1.53 -17.56
CA ASP A 160 -5.00 -1.45 -16.38
C ASP A 160 -6.30 -2.22 -16.66
N VAL A 161 -6.55 -3.25 -15.84
CA VAL A 161 -7.76 -4.08 -15.90
C VAL A 161 -8.53 -4.06 -14.57
N ILE A 162 -8.32 -3.03 -13.74
CA ILE A 162 -9.08 -2.84 -12.50
C ILE A 162 -10.54 -2.45 -12.79
N ILE A 163 -11.45 -2.74 -11.84
CA ILE A 163 -12.85 -2.28 -11.93
C ILE A 163 -12.95 -0.75 -11.93
N ASP A 164 -13.98 -0.21 -12.55
CA ASP A 164 -14.12 1.25 -12.74
C ASP A 164 -14.35 2.00 -11.44
N GLU A 165 -14.97 1.38 -10.43
CA GLU A 165 -15.17 1.93 -9.09
C GLU A 165 -13.86 2.32 -8.39
N ALA A 166 -12.74 1.68 -8.75
CA ALA A 166 -11.42 2.01 -8.23
C ALA A 166 -10.96 3.43 -8.61
N HIS A 167 -11.47 3.97 -9.71
CA HIS A 167 -11.16 5.32 -10.21
C HIS A 167 -12.09 6.40 -9.66
N ASP A 168 -13.13 6.04 -8.88
CA ASP A 168 -14.00 6.98 -8.18
C ASP A 168 -13.69 6.97 -6.67
N PRO A 169 -13.12 8.05 -6.11
CA PRO A 169 -12.84 8.14 -4.67
C PRO A 169 -14.08 7.93 -3.80
N THR A 170 -15.28 8.22 -4.32
CA THR A 170 -16.54 8.20 -3.56
C THR A 170 -17.34 6.91 -3.70
N ALA A 171 -16.95 6.02 -4.60
CA ALA A 171 -17.66 4.74 -4.79
C ALA A 171 -17.51 3.85 -3.55
N GLU A 172 -18.64 3.35 -3.05
CA GLU A 172 -18.74 2.46 -1.88
C GLU A 172 -18.74 0.99 -2.33
N HIS A 173 -17.60 0.51 -2.83
CA HIS A 173 -17.44 -0.89 -3.21
C HIS A 173 -16.51 -1.59 -2.21
N PRO A 174 -16.87 -2.76 -1.62
CA PRO A 174 -16.10 -3.40 -0.56
C PRO A 174 -14.70 -3.86 -0.99
N PHE A 175 -14.51 -4.14 -2.30
CA PHE A 175 -13.28 -4.67 -2.88
C PHE A 175 -12.91 -3.89 -4.16
N LYS A 176 -12.60 -2.61 -4.02
CA LYS A 176 -12.22 -1.74 -5.16
C LYS A 176 -10.89 -2.15 -5.82
N GLY A 177 -10.14 -3.06 -5.22
CA GLY A 177 -8.94 -3.63 -5.81
C GLY A 177 -9.20 -4.73 -6.83
N ASN A 178 -10.44 -5.17 -7.02
CA ASN A 178 -10.79 -6.28 -7.92
C ASN A 178 -10.39 -6.00 -9.38
N VAL A 179 -9.94 -7.06 -10.05
CA VAL A 179 -9.80 -7.09 -11.51
C VAL A 179 -11.18 -7.18 -12.15
N ASP A 180 -11.43 -6.41 -13.18
CA ASP A 180 -12.55 -6.59 -14.09
C ASP A 180 -12.23 -7.74 -15.04
N ILE A 181 -12.90 -8.88 -14.85
CA ILE A 181 -12.66 -10.09 -15.64
C ILE A 181 -12.93 -9.86 -17.12
N GLY A 182 -13.97 -9.09 -17.46
CA GLY A 182 -14.27 -8.77 -18.86
C GLY A 182 -13.17 -7.93 -19.52
N LYS A 183 -12.54 -6.98 -18.80
CA LYS A 183 -11.37 -6.24 -19.32
C LYS A 183 -10.16 -7.15 -19.51
N LEU A 184 -9.94 -8.11 -18.59
CA LEU A 184 -8.85 -9.07 -18.70
C LEU A 184 -9.03 -9.98 -19.91
N GLU A 185 -10.20 -10.58 -20.06
CA GLU A 185 -10.53 -11.44 -21.21
C GLU A 185 -10.46 -10.68 -22.54
N ALA A 186 -11.03 -9.47 -22.61
CA ALA A 186 -10.95 -8.62 -23.79
C ALA A 186 -9.50 -8.28 -24.19
N LEU A 187 -8.61 -8.08 -23.23
CA LEU A 187 -7.19 -7.88 -23.51
C LEU A 187 -6.54 -9.15 -24.04
N ILE A 188 -6.84 -10.33 -23.46
CA ILE A 188 -6.32 -11.61 -23.96
C ILE A 188 -6.77 -11.84 -25.40
N ASP A 189 -8.01 -11.56 -25.72
CA ASP A 189 -8.56 -11.64 -27.09
C ASP A 189 -7.90 -10.65 -28.05
N GLU A 190 -7.58 -9.42 -27.60
CA GLU A 190 -6.94 -8.37 -28.39
C GLU A 190 -5.49 -8.72 -28.78
N VAL A 191 -4.70 -9.23 -27.83
CA VAL A 191 -3.24 -9.33 -28.02
C VAL A 191 -2.72 -10.77 -28.14
N GLY A 192 -3.50 -11.76 -27.75
CA GLY A 192 -3.11 -13.16 -27.64
C GLY A 192 -2.44 -13.50 -26.29
N ALA A 193 -2.72 -14.68 -25.77
CA ALA A 193 -2.21 -15.14 -24.47
C ALA A 193 -0.67 -15.27 -24.44
N ASP A 194 -0.05 -15.60 -25.56
CA ASP A 194 1.41 -15.72 -25.74
C ASP A 194 2.18 -14.41 -25.60
N ARG A 195 1.46 -13.26 -25.70
CA ARG A 195 1.99 -11.91 -25.46
C ARG A 195 1.79 -11.43 -24.02
N ILE A 196 1.25 -12.26 -23.13
CA ILE A 196 1.00 -11.94 -21.72
C ILE A 196 1.79 -12.90 -20.84
N PRO A 197 3.02 -12.51 -20.42
CA PRO A 197 3.87 -13.40 -19.62
C PRO A 197 3.30 -13.69 -18.25
N TYR A 198 2.55 -12.75 -17.67
CA TYR A 198 1.83 -12.90 -16.40
C TYR A 198 0.80 -11.79 -16.18
N VAL A 199 -0.20 -12.07 -15.36
CA VAL A 199 -1.08 -11.08 -14.75
C VAL A 199 -0.45 -10.61 -13.43
N SER A 200 -0.34 -9.29 -13.22
CA SER A 200 0.20 -8.67 -12.01
C SER A 200 -0.93 -8.28 -11.07
N LEU A 201 -1.14 -9.02 -9.99
CA LEU A 201 -2.23 -8.78 -9.04
C LEU A 201 -1.70 -8.22 -7.71
N ALA A 202 -1.93 -6.93 -7.49
CA ALA A 202 -1.56 -6.27 -6.24
C ALA A 202 -2.60 -6.50 -5.14
N VAL A 203 -2.16 -6.89 -3.96
CA VAL A 203 -2.95 -7.10 -2.75
C VAL A 203 -2.27 -6.43 -1.54
N THR A 204 -2.73 -5.24 -1.08
CA THR A 204 -3.81 -4.35 -1.54
C THR A 204 -3.35 -3.38 -2.63
N VAL A 205 -4.31 -2.79 -3.38
CA VAL A 205 -4.01 -1.83 -4.45
C VAL A 205 -3.73 -0.44 -3.88
N ASN A 206 -2.45 -0.08 -3.85
CA ASN A 206 -1.99 1.20 -3.25
C ASN A 206 -2.59 2.42 -3.97
N MET A 207 -2.51 2.47 -5.31
CA MET A 207 -2.93 3.64 -6.09
C MET A 207 -4.45 3.82 -6.14
N ALA A 208 -5.24 2.79 -5.80
CA ALA A 208 -6.69 2.89 -5.63
C ALA A 208 -7.11 3.33 -4.21
N GLY A 209 -6.16 3.69 -3.33
CA GLY A 209 -6.45 4.06 -1.95
C GLY A 209 -6.21 2.93 -0.93
N GLY A 210 -5.32 1.97 -1.23
CA GLY A 210 -5.07 0.81 -0.35
C GLY A 210 -6.23 -0.18 -0.33
N GLN A 211 -6.89 -0.36 -1.47
CA GLN A 211 -8.13 -1.12 -1.60
C GLN A 211 -7.87 -2.62 -1.77
N PRO A 212 -8.66 -3.48 -1.11
CA PRO A 212 -8.48 -4.93 -1.17
C PRO A 212 -9.08 -5.56 -2.44
N VAL A 213 -8.59 -6.77 -2.71
CA VAL A 213 -9.13 -7.73 -3.70
C VAL A 213 -9.87 -8.83 -2.94
N SER A 214 -11.07 -9.23 -3.40
CA SER A 214 -11.84 -10.32 -2.79
C SER A 214 -11.23 -11.69 -3.13
N MET A 215 -11.45 -12.68 -2.27
CA MET A 215 -11.07 -14.07 -2.56
C MET A 215 -11.79 -14.60 -3.81
N ALA A 216 -13.06 -14.26 -3.97
CA ALA A 216 -13.82 -14.63 -5.16
C ALA A 216 -13.18 -14.08 -6.45
N ASN A 217 -12.69 -12.84 -6.44
CA ASN A 217 -12.01 -12.26 -7.58
C ASN A 217 -10.62 -12.89 -7.83
N ILE A 218 -9.85 -13.17 -6.76
CA ILE A 218 -8.58 -13.90 -6.89
C ILE A 218 -8.80 -15.26 -7.58
N LYS A 219 -9.83 -16.01 -7.17
CA LYS A 219 -10.22 -17.29 -7.80
C LYS A 219 -10.59 -17.12 -9.27
N ALA A 220 -11.38 -16.11 -9.60
CA ALA A 220 -11.78 -15.83 -10.97
C ALA A 220 -10.58 -15.48 -11.87
N VAL A 221 -9.69 -14.59 -11.41
CA VAL A 221 -8.45 -14.25 -12.14
C VAL A 221 -7.57 -15.49 -12.34
N SER A 222 -7.39 -16.31 -11.31
CA SER A 222 -6.62 -17.56 -11.40
C SER A 222 -7.22 -18.53 -12.40
N THR A 223 -8.55 -18.62 -12.48
CA THR A 223 -9.24 -19.46 -13.46
C THR A 223 -8.94 -19.01 -14.88
N VAL A 224 -9.13 -17.73 -15.20
CA VAL A 224 -8.80 -17.16 -16.51
C VAL A 224 -7.32 -17.39 -16.87
N CYS A 225 -6.42 -17.13 -15.92
CA CYS A 225 -4.98 -17.35 -16.14
C CYS A 225 -4.68 -18.80 -16.52
N ARG A 226 -5.24 -19.78 -15.79
CA ARG A 226 -5.04 -21.21 -16.05
C ARG A 226 -5.62 -21.65 -17.40
N GLU A 227 -6.79 -21.18 -17.76
CA GLU A 227 -7.46 -21.50 -19.03
C GLU A 227 -6.63 -21.05 -20.23
N HIS A 228 -5.89 -19.94 -20.09
CA HIS A 228 -5.05 -19.37 -21.15
C HIS A 228 -3.55 -19.69 -21.02
N GLY A 229 -3.14 -20.45 -20.00
CA GLY A 229 -1.72 -20.76 -19.76
C GLY A 229 -0.88 -19.55 -19.35
N ILE A 230 -1.51 -18.51 -18.78
CA ILE A 230 -0.90 -17.28 -18.30
C ILE A 230 -0.54 -17.45 -16.81
N ARG A 231 0.62 -16.95 -16.37
CA ARG A 231 0.98 -16.96 -14.94
C ARG A 231 0.22 -15.88 -14.16
N LEU A 232 -0.10 -16.16 -12.89
CA LEU A 232 -0.61 -15.17 -11.94
C LEU A 232 0.48 -14.84 -10.91
N MET A 233 0.99 -13.61 -10.93
CA MET A 233 2.02 -13.13 -10.01
C MET A 233 1.45 -12.08 -9.07
N PHE A 234 1.57 -12.30 -7.76
CA PHE A 234 1.13 -11.34 -6.76
C PHE A 234 2.18 -10.28 -6.44
N ASP A 235 1.77 -9.02 -6.31
CA ASP A 235 2.47 -8.10 -5.42
C ASP A 235 1.88 -8.28 -4.00
N ALA A 236 2.61 -9.03 -3.17
CA ALA A 236 2.17 -9.45 -1.84
C ALA A 236 2.57 -8.46 -0.73
N THR A 237 3.00 -7.26 -1.10
CA THR A 237 3.57 -6.25 -0.19
C THR A 237 2.69 -5.91 1.01
N ARG A 238 1.34 -5.95 0.86
CA ARG A 238 0.36 -5.74 1.94
C ARG A 238 -0.72 -6.83 1.95
N LEU A 239 -0.26 -8.04 1.79
CA LEU A 239 -1.05 -9.25 1.71
C LEU A 239 -1.94 -9.46 2.94
N VAL A 240 -1.40 -9.17 4.14
CA VAL A 240 -2.11 -9.41 5.40
C VAL A 240 -3.24 -8.41 5.60
N GLU A 241 -3.05 -7.16 5.17
CA GLU A 241 -4.14 -6.17 5.15
C GLU A 241 -5.27 -6.62 4.21
N ASN A 242 -4.94 -7.20 3.06
CA ASN A 242 -5.95 -7.76 2.13
C ASN A 242 -6.69 -8.94 2.74
N ALA A 243 -5.97 -9.88 3.36
CA ALA A 243 -6.55 -11.04 4.03
C ALA A 243 -7.50 -10.62 5.17
N TYR A 244 -7.15 -9.58 5.93
CA TYR A 244 -8.02 -9.04 6.96
C TYR A 244 -9.32 -8.48 6.39
N PHE A 245 -9.30 -7.78 5.26
CA PHE A 245 -10.50 -7.30 4.60
C PHE A 245 -11.37 -8.43 4.03
N ILE A 246 -10.77 -9.52 3.56
CA ILE A 246 -11.52 -10.74 3.19
C ILE A 246 -12.24 -11.28 4.43
N LYS A 247 -11.53 -11.43 5.56
CA LYS A 247 -12.12 -11.85 6.83
C LYS A 247 -13.28 -10.95 7.28
N GLU A 248 -13.12 -9.63 7.13
CA GLU A 248 -14.09 -8.63 7.58
C GLU A 248 -15.34 -8.53 6.68
N ARG A 249 -15.18 -8.75 5.36
CA ARG A 249 -16.18 -8.33 4.35
C ARG A 249 -16.72 -9.46 3.48
N GLU A 250 -16.02 -10.59 3.38
CA GLU A 250 -16.41 -11.68 2.48
C GLU A 250 -17.10 -12.82 3.26
N GLU A 251 -18.23 -13.27 2.75
CA GLU A 251 -19.01 -14.32 3.39
C GLU A 251 -18.19 -15.64 3.51
N GLY A 252 -18.26 -16.27 4.66
CA GLY A 252 -17.58 -17.54 4.96
C GLY A 252 -16.20 -17.39 5.59
N TYR A 253 -15.62 -16.17 5.68
CA TYR A 253 -14.26 -15.96 6.19
C TYR A 253 -14.19 -15.37 7.61
N ALA A 254 -15.31 -14.97 8.21
CA ALA A 254 -15.34 -14.25 9.49
C ALA A 254 -14.60 -14.99 10.64
N ASP A 255 -14.69 -16.31 10.69
CA ASP A 255 -14.07 -17.16 11.71
C ASP A 255 -12.73 -17.77 11.28
N THR A 256 -12.29 -17.53 10.02
CA THR A 256 -11.04 -18.08 9.48
C THR A 256 -9.85 -17.24 9.98
N PRO A 257 -8.79 -17.84 10.56
CA PRO A 257 -7.59 -17.13 10.92
C PRO A 257 -6.96 -16.42 9.71
N VAL A 258 -6.43 -15.21 9.90
CA VAL A 258 -5.80 -14.44 8.83
C VAL A 258 -4.67 -15.22 8.16
N ARG A 259 -3.89 -15.99 8.94
CA ARG A 259 -2.85 -16.89 8.41
C ARG A 259 -3.38 -17.85 7.33
N ASP A 260 -4.55 -18.45 7.57
CA ASP A 260 -5.13 -19.44 6.66
C ASP A 260 -5.68 -18.76 5.40
N ILE A 261 -6.25 -17.56 5.55
CA ILE A 261 -6.68 -16.73 4.41
C ILE A 261 -5.49 -16.36 3.53
N VAL A 262 -4.36 -15.94 4.13
CA VAL A 262 -3.10 -15.63 3.42
C VAL A 262 -2.64 -16.85 2.61
N LYS A 263 -2.62 -18.03 3.23
CA LYS A 263 -2.21 -19.27 2.56
C LYS A 263 -3.14 -19.65 1.41
N GLU A 264 -4.46 -19.48 1.60
CA GLU A 264 -5.44 -19.70 0.55
C GLU A 264 -5.25 -18.72 -0.61
N MET A 265 -5.09 -17.40 -0.35
CA MET A 265 -4.84 -16.41 -1.39
C MET A 265 -3.63 -16.80 -2.26
N MET A 266 -2.50 -17.12 -1.62
CA MET A 266 -1.24 -17.43 -2.32
C MET A 266 -1.32 -18.72 -3.12
N SER A 267 -2.16 -19.69 -2.73
CA SER A 267 -2.34 -20.95 -3.44
C SER A 267 -2.94 -20.83 -4.85
N TYR A 268 -3.51 -19.67 -5.18
CA TYR A 268 -4.07 -19.38 -6.50
C TYR A 268 -3.05 -18.80 -7.48
N GLY A 269 -1.86 -18.39 -7.02
CA GLY A 269 -0.83 -17.80 -7.87
C GLY A 269 0.37 -18.71 -8.10
N ASP A 270 1.17 -18.33 -9.09
CA ASP A 270 2.41 -19.03 -9.47
C ASP A 270 3.64 -18.48 -8.73
N GLY A 271 3.49 -17.31 -8.11
CA GLY A 271 4.54 -16.67 -7.32
C GLY A 271 4.14 -15.28 -6.82
N CYS A 272 5.06 -14.66 -6.10
CA CYS A 272 4.88 -13.30 -5.61
C CYS A 272 6.19 -12.53 -5.51
N THR A 273 6.11 -11.20 -5.66
CA THR A 273 7.11 -10.26 -5.18
C THR A 273 6.69 -9.72 -3.82
N MET A 274 7.65 -9.58 -2.90
CA MET A 274 7.38 -9.08 -1.55
C MET A 274 8.37 -8.02 -1.12
N SER A 275 7.85 -6.90 -0.62
CA SER A 275 8.63 -5.93 0.14
C SER A 275 8.40 -6.16 1.64
N GLY A 276 9.33 -6.81 2.32
CA GLY A 276 9.28 -7.06 3.76
C GLY A 276 9.22 -5.79 4.61
N LYS A 277 9.58 -4.67 4.00
CA LYS A 277 9.55 -3.33 4.63
C LYS A 277 8.15 -2.84 5.03
N LYS A 278 7.09 -3.59 4.74
CA LYS A 278 5.70 -3.31 5.13
C LYS A 278 5.20 -4.42 6.05
N ASP A 279 4.50 -5.42 5.51
CA ASP A 279 3.85 -6.44 6.35
C ASP A 279 4.82 -7.24 7.22
N CYS A 280 6.04 -7.56 6.75
CA CYS A 280 7.02 -8.30 7.57
C CYS A 280 7.65 -7.46 8.70
N LEU A 281 7.19 -6.22 8.93
CA LEU A 281 7.56 -5.39 10.09
C LEU A 281 9.07 -5.10 10.22
N VAL A 282 9.80 -5.04 9.10
CA VAL A 282 11.25 -4.77 9.09
C VAL A 282 11.60 -3.48 8.36
N ASN A 283 12.84 -3.00 8.58
CA ASN A 283 13.33 -1.77 7.97
C ASN A 283 14.01 -2.01 6.61
N ILE A 284 14.42 -3.25 6.34
CA ILE A 284 15.03 -3.69 5.08
C ILE A 284 14.56 -5.11 4.76
N GLY A 285 14.57 -5.50 3.48
CA GLY A 285 14.32 -6.87 3.05
C GLY A 285 13.13 -7.02 2.11
N GLY A 286 13.19 -8.07 1.32
CA GLY A 286 12.19 -8.53 0.39
C GLY A 286 12.55 -9.88 -0.20
N PHE A 287 11.68 -10.41 -1.03
CA PHE A 287 11.95 -11.66 -1.75
C PHE A 287 11.06 -11.79 -3.00
N LEU A 288 11.51 -12.62 -3.91
CA LEU A 288 10.71 -13.25 -4.95
C LEU A 288 10.46 -14.69 -4.51
N ALA A 289 9.20 -15.14 -4.50
CA ALA A 289 8.85 -16.53 -4.22
C ALA A 289 8.04 -17.10 -5.38
N VAL A 290 8.37 -18.33 -5.82
CA VAL A 290 7.80 -18.97 -7.02
C VAL A 290 7.71 -20.49 -6.85
N ASN A 291 6.87 -21.12 -7.68
CA ASN A 291 6.81 -22.58 -7.79
C ASN A 291 7.58 -23.12 -9.01
N ASP A 292 7.94 -22.26 -9.95
CA ASP A 292 8.64 -22.64 -11.20
C ASP A 292 10.16 -22.72 -10.96
N PRO A 293 10.79 -23.91 -11.10
CA PRO A 293 12.23 -24.09 -10.88
C PRO A 293 13.10 -23.35 -11.92
N ASP A 294 12.62 -23.11 -13.15
CA ASP A 294 13.36 -22.35 -14.16
C ASP A 294 13.44 -20.88 -13.78
N ILE A 295 12.31 -20.29 -13.33
CA ILE A 295 12.29 -18.91 -12.80
C ILE A 295 13.24 -18.79 -11.61
N TYR A 296 13.20 -19.74 -10.68
CA TYR A 296 14.10 -19.77 -9.52
C TYR A 296 15.58 -19.81 -9.94
N GLN A 297 15.93 -20.70 -10.84
CA GLN A 297 17.32 -20.85 -11.30
C GLN A 297 17.83 -19.57 -11.99
N ARG A 298 17.00 -18.95 -12.83
CA ARG A 298 17.33 -17.67 -13.51
C ARG A 298 17.43 -16.54 -12.51
N ALA A 299 16.52 -16.48 -11.54
CA ALA A 299 16.51 -15.46 -10.48
C ALA A 299 17.75 -15.54 -9.59
N THR A 300 18.18 -16.74 -9.20
CA THR A 300 19.40 -16.92 -8.40
C THR A 300 20.67 -16.47 -9.13
N GLN A 301 20.75 -16.65 -10.45
CA GLN A 301 21.86 -16.13 -11.26
C GLN A 301 21.85 -14.59 -11.30
N LEU A 302 20.69 -13.98 -11.47
CA LEU A 302 20.54 -12.51 -11.48
C LEU A 302 20.81 -11.89 -10.11
N VAL A 303 20.44 -12.56 -9.03
CA VAL A 303 20.76 -12.11 -7.65
C VAL A 303 22.26 -11.94 -7.47
N VAL A 304 23.08 -12.87 -7.98
CA VAL A 304 24.55 -12.77 -7.89
C VAL A 304 25.07 -11.51 -8.59
N VAL A 305 24.41 -11.09 -9.67
CA VAL A 305 24.80 -9.89 -10.44
C VAL A 305 24.36 -8.59 -9.77
N PHE A 306 23.15 -8.56 -9.19
CA PHE A 306 22.48 -7.31 -8.80
C PHE A 306 22.28 -7.13 -7.30
N GLU A 307 22.12 -8.21 -6.53
CA GLU A 307 21.73 -8.15 -5.12
C GLU A 307 22.83 -8.68 -4.19
N GLY A 308 23.52 -9.76 -4.56
CA GLY A 308 24.52 -10.45 -3.75
C GLY A 308 24.48 -11.96 -3.95
N MET A 309 24.54 -12.77 -2.89
CA MET A 309 24.44 -14.22 -3.00
C MET A 309 22.99 -14.70 -2.86
N PRO A 310 22.62 -15.84 -3.44
CA PRO A 310 21.27 -16.40 -3.31
C PRO A 310 20.81 -16.65 -1.88
N SER A 311 21.74 -16.77 -0.93
CA SER A 311 21.44 -17.01 0.48
C SER A 311 21.42 -15.74 1.35
N TYR A 312 21.49 -14.52 0.75
CA TYR A 312 21.27 -13.29 1.51
C TYR A 312 20.64 -12.13 0.70
N GLY A 313 20.75 -12.10 -0.63
CA GLY A 313 20.06 -11.13 -1.49
C GLY A 313 20.29 -9.66 -1.12
N GLY A 314 21.52 -9.29 -0.75
CA GLY A 314 21.88 -7.92 -0.35
C GLY A 314 21.49 -7.57 1.09
N MET A 315 21.05 -8.54 1.91
CA MET A 315 20.74 -8.35 3.34
C MET A 315 21.86 -8.91 4.23
N ALA A 316 21.97 -8.41 5.45
CA ALA A 316 22.76 -9.06 6.49
C ALA A 316 21.98 -10.22 7.13
N GLY A 317 22.65 -11.19 7.72
CA GLY A 317 22.01 -12.32 8.41
C GLY A 317 21.00 -11.88 9.47
N ARG A 318 21.37 -10.86 10.25
CA ARG A 318 20.48 -10.27 11.28
C ARG A 318 19.19 -9.68 10.71
N ASP A 319 19.22 -9.11 9.50
CA ASP A 319 18.02 -8.54 8.86
C ASP A 319 17.08 -9.65 8.38
N MET A 320 17.66 -10.74 7.85
CA MET A 320 16.88 -11.94 7.46
C MET A 320 16.21 -12.59 8.66
N GLU A 321 16.90 -12.68 9.80
CA GLU A 321 16.31 -13.20 11.04
C GLU A 321 15.14 -12.34 11.52
N ALA A 322 15.32 -11.02 11.53
CA ALA A 322 14.24 -10.10 11.88
C ALA A 322 13.03 -10.25 10.95
N MET A 323 13.27 -10.44 9.64
CA MET A 323 12.22 -10.62 8.65
C MET A 323 11.50 -11.96 8.83
N ALA A 324 12.23 -13.06 9.07
CA ALA A 324 11.65 -14.37 9.34
C ALA A 324 10.67 -14.33 10.53
N ARG A 325 11.06 -13.67 11.62
CA ARG A 325 10.18 -13.48 12.80
C ARG A 325 9.00 -12.58 12.48
N GLY A 326 9.23 -11.51 11.74
CA GLY A 326 8.18 -10.58 11.32
C GLY A 326 7.10 -11.23 10.44
N ILE A 327 7.47 -12.20 9.60
CA ILE A 327 6.54 -13.00 8.78
C ILE A 327 5.56 -13.78 9.66
N TYR A 328 6.01 -14.34 10.78
CA TYR A 328 5.11 -15.02 11.72
C TYR A 328 4.26 -14.05 12.55
N GLU A 329 4.80 -12.87 12.87
CA GLU A 329 4.07 -11.86 13.66
C GLU A 329 2.99 -11.14 12.83
N MET A 330 3.22 -10.93 11.52
CA MET A 330 2.29 -10.16 10.69
C MET A 330 0.92 -10.82 10.54
N VAL A 331 0.83 -12.15 10.63
CA VAL A 331 -0.40 -12.93 10.46
C VAL A 331 -1.19 -13.10 11.77
N ASP A 332 -0.82 -12.42 12.85
CA ASP A 332 -1.58 -12.39 14.10
C ASP A 332 -2.87 -11.57 13.92
N ASP A 333 -4.02 -12.19 14.19
CA ASP A 333 -5.34 -11.57 14.01
C ASP A 333 -5.53 -10.31 14.85
N HIS A 334 -5.00 -10.25 16.06
CA HIS A 334 -5.12 -9.07 16.93
C HIS A 334 -4.25 -7.91 16.41
N TYR A 335 -3.05 -8.24 15.93
CA TYR A 335 -2.16 -7.25 15.35
C TYR A 335 -2.79 -6.59 14.12
N ILE A 336 -3.27 -7.39 13.16
CA ILE A 336 -3.79 -6.81 11.90
C ILE A 336 -5.12 -6.08 12.12
N ALA A 337 -5.98 -6.56 13.03
CA ALA A 337 -7.20 -5.87 13.42
C ALA A 337 -6.90 -4.49 14.02
N HIS A 338 -5.89 -4.39 14.90
CA HIS A 338 -5.44 -3.11 15.42
C HIS A 338 -4.85 -2.21 14.32
N ARG A 339 -4.00 -2.78 13.44
CA ARG A 339 -3.38 -2.06 12.31
C ARG A 339 -4.41 -1.38 11.41
N VAL A 340 -5.37 -2.14 10.91
CA VAL A 340 -6.44 -1.62 10.05
C VAL A 340 -7.37 -0.69 10.84
N GLY A 341 -7.69 -1.05 12.09
CA GLY A 341 -8.50 -0.24 12.98
C GLY A 341 -7.96 1.16 13.22
N GLN A 342 -6.63 1.35 13.30
CA GLN A 342 -6.00 2.65 13.44
C GLN A 342 -6.17 3.53 12.18
N VAL A 343 -6.06 2.95 10.99
CA VAL A 343 -6.30 3.66 9.73
C VAL A 343 -7.77 4.06 9.62
N GLN A 344 -8.68 3.14 9.93
CA GLN A 344 -10.13 3.42 9.98
C GLN A 344 -10.49 4.47 11.04
N TYR A 345 -9.75 4.55 12.16
CA TYR A 345 -9.95 5.56 13.19
C TYR A 345 -9.72 6.97 12.65
N LEU A 346 -8.60 7.21 11.97
CA LEU A 346 -8.34 8.50 11.31
C LEU A 346 -9.37 8.77 10.20
N GLY A 347 -9.65 7.76 9.36
CA GLY A 347 -10.60 7.90 8.25
C GLY A 347 -12.00 8.29 8.71
N ARG A 348 -12.52 7.70 9.81
CA ARG A 348 -13.83 8.06 10.38
C ARG A 348 -13.90 9.50 10.85
N GLN A 349 -12.87 9.99 11.56
CA GLN A 349 -12.83 11.39 12.01
C GLN A 349 -12.94 12.36 10.84
N LEU A 350 -12.22 12.09 9.76
CA LEU A 350 -12.25 12.92 8.56
C LEU A 350 -13.59 12.84 7.82
N LEU A 351 -14.19 11.66 7.72
CA LEU A 351 -15.52 11.47 7.13
C LEU A 351 -16.61 12.18 7.92
N ASP A 352 -16.57 12.05 9.25
CA ASP A 352 -17.53 12.71 10.15
C ASP A 352 -17.47 14.25 10.05
N ALA A 353 -16.27 14.79 9.75
CA ALA A 353 -16.06 16.22 9.48
C ALA A 353 -16.35 16.64 8.02
N GLY A 354 -16.77 15.72 7.16
CA GLY A 354 -17.08 16.00 5.75
C GLY A 354 -15.86 16.23 4.86
N VAL A 355 -14.65 15.86 5.31
CA VAL A 355 -13.43 15.94 4.50
C VAL A 355 -13.48 14.92 3.36
N PRO A 356 -13.22 15.33 2.11
CA PRO A 356 -13.23 14.40 0.98
C PRO A 356 -12.03 13.44 1.04
N ILE A 357 -12.31 12.15 1.22
CA ILE A 357 -11.32 11.07 1.22
C ILE A 357 -11.80 9.92 0.34
N VAL A 358 -10.86 9.03 -0.02
CA VAL A 358 -11.20 7.78 -0.74
C VAL A 358 -12.01 6.87 0.16
N ARG A 359 -13.12 6.34 -0.36
CA ARG A 359 -14.04 5.42 0.31
C ARG A 359 -14.15 4.09 -0.42
N PRO A 360 -14.36 2.99 0.33
CA PRO A 360 -14.14 2.86 1.77
C PRO A 360 -12.69 3.11 2.17
N VAL A 361 -12.41 3.31 3.46
CA VAL A 361 -11.04 3.52 3.97
C VAL A 361 -10.21 2.25 3.74
N GLY A 362 -9.00 2.40 3.21
CA GLY A 362 -8.09 1.30 2.91
C GLY A 362 -7.32 0.77 4.12
N GLY A 363 -6.38 -0.16 3.87
CA GLY A 363 -5.68 -0.89 4.94
C GLY A 363 -4.50 -0.16 5.57
N HIS A 364 -3.78 0.70 4.81
CA HIS A 364 -2.50 1.25 5.27
C HIS A 364 -2.46 2.77 5.37
N ALA A 365 -3.41 3.47 4.80
CA ALA A 365 -3.39 4.92 4.69
C ALA A 365 -4.80 5.48 4.55
N VAL A 366 -4.98 6.74 4.94
CA VAL A 366 -6.09 7.57 4.49
C VAL A 366 -5.64 8.39 3.30
N PHE A 367 -6.45 8.42 2.24
CA PHE A 367 -6.17 9.16 1.01
C PHE A 367 -7.14 10.33 0.89
N LEU A 368 -6.62 11.55 1.00
CA LEU A 368 -7.42 12.77 0.79
C LEU A 368 -7.64 12.97 -0.70
N ASP A 369 -8.87 13.19 -1.14
CA ASP A 369 -9.19 13.60 -2.52
C ASP A 369 -8.86 15.08 -2.71
N ALA A 370 -7.65 15.36 -3.18
CA ALA A 370 -7.16 16.73 -3.31
C ALA A 370 -7.92 17.55 -4.36
N ARG A 371 -8.53 16.92 -5.36
CA ARG A 371 -9.39 17.62 -6.36
C ARG A 371 -10.64 18.19 -5.73
N LYS A 372 -11.26 17.45 -4.80
CA LYS A 372 -12.45 17.92 -4.06
C LYS A 372 -12.07 18.79 -2.87
N PHE A 373 -10.92 18.53 -2.25
CA PHE A 373 -10.41 19.31 -1.14
C PHE A 373 -10.05 20.75 -1.56
N LEU A 374 -9.33 20.90 -2.69
CA LEU A 374 -8.89 22.17 -3.25
C LEU A 374 -9.53 22.41 -4.63
N ASP A 375 -10.85 22.40 -4.69
CA ASP A 375 -11.67 22.49 -5.89
C ASP A 375 -11.46 23.77 -6.71
N HIS A 376 -10.84 24.78 -6.11
CA HIS A 376 -10.45 26.06 -6.74
C HIS A 376 -9.05 26.03 -7.38
N ILE A 377 -8.28 24.93 -7.26
CA ILE A 377 -6.94 24.76 -7.83
C ILE A 377 -7.02 23.76 -8.98
N SER A 378 -6.62 24.18 -10.19
CA SER A 378 -6.57 23.25 -11.33
C SER A 378 -5.49 22.18 -11.13
N GLN A 379 -5.65 21.02 -11.77
CA GLN A 379 -4.69 19.92 -11.63
C GLN A 379 -3.29 20.33 -12.12
N GLU A 380 -3.18 21.22 -13.10
CA GLU A 380 -1.91 21.81 -13.59
C GLU A 380 -1.15 22.62 -12.54
N GLN A 381 -1.84 23.07 -11.50
CA GLN A 381 -1.27 23.81 -10.38
C GLN A 381 -0.98 22.91 -9.17
N PHE A 382 -0.92 21.60 -9.37
CA PHE A 382 -0.48 20.59 -8.41
C PHE A 382 -1.23 20.59 -7.06
N PRO A 383 -2.57 20.44 -7.04
CA PRO A 383 -3.35 20.56 -5.80
C PRO A 383 -2.95 19.54 -4.71
N ALA A 384 -2.62 18.30 -5.06
CA ALA A 384 -2.16 17.32 -4.09
C ALA A 384 -0.81 17.67 -3.46
N GLN A 385 0.12 18.22 -4.27
CA GLN A 385 1.40 18.71 -3.76
C GLN A 385 1.22 19.94 -2.85
N ALA A 386 0.35 20.86 -3.24
CA ALA A 386 0.00 22.02 -2.44
C ALA A 386 -0.64 21.60 -1.10
N LEU A 387 -1.57 20.66 -1.11
CA LEU A 387 -2.20 20.14 0.11
C LEU A 387 -1.20 19.46 1.03
N ALA A 388 -0.31 18.61 0.50
CA ALA A 388 0.73 17.94 1.29
C ALA A 388 1.69 18.94 1.96
N ALA A 389 2.11 19.98 1.23
CA ALA A 389 2.95 21.04 1.77
C ALA A 389 2.22 21.93 2.79
N ALA A 390 0.93 22.24 2.57
CA ALA A 390 0.12 23.00 3.52
C ALA A 390 -0.09 22.23 4.84
N LEU A 391 -0.35 20.92 4.78
CA LEU A 391 -0.48 20.06 5.95
C LEU A 391 0.81 20.06 6.79
N TYR A 392 1.96 19.97 6.12
CA TYR A 392 3.23 20.07 6.82
C TYR A 392 3.42 21.43 7.50
N VAL A 393 3.11 22.53 6.84
CA VAL A 393 3.22 23.88 7.43
C VAL A 393 2.32 24.03 8.64
N ASP A 394 1.08 23.53 8.54
CA ASP A 394 0.10 23.67 9.63
C ASP A 394 0.53 22.90 10.90
N SER A 395 0.86 21.63 10.77
CA SER A 395 1.04 20.74 11.92
C SER A 395 2.39 20.01 12.01
N GLY A 396 3.22 20.06 10.96
CA GLY A 396 4.44 19.23 10.86
C GLY A 396 4.17 17.78 10.43
N VAL A 397 2.95 17.48 9.98
CA VAL A 397 2.59 16.19 9.42
C VAL A 397 3.09 16.08 7.99
N ARG A 398 3.90 15.07 7.69
CA ARG A 398 4.44 14.80 6.36
C ARG A 398 3.61 13.77 5.61
N GLY A 399 2.78 14.20 4.64
CA GLY A 399 2.06 13.34 3.71
C GLY A 399 2.78 13.19 2.37
N MET A 400 2.23 12.33 1.49
CA MET A 400 2.79 12.06 0.16
C MET A 400 1.79 12.42 -0.94
N GLU A 401 2.23 13.18 -1.92
CA GLU A 401 1.49 13.41 -3.16
C GLU A 401 1.30 12.10 -3.93
N ARG A 402 0.09 11.86 -4.44
CA ARG A 402 -0.30 10.76 -5.31
C ARG A 402 -1.28 11.25 -6.38
N GLY A 403 -0.78 12.09 -7.28
CA GLY A 403 -1.54 12.70 -8.35
C GLY A 403 -0.64 13.01 -9.55
N ILE A 404 -0.77 14.18 -10.11
CA ILE A 404 -0.09 14.60 -11.34
C ILE A 404 1.45 14.56 -11.21
N VAL A 405 2.02 14.83 -10.03
CA VAL A 405 3.48 14.79 -9.85
C VAL A 405 3.99 13.35 -9.94
N SER A 406 3.35 12.43 -9.21
CA SER A 406 3.73 10.99 -9.25
C SER A 406 3.37 10.31 -10.57
N ALA A 407 2.36 10.78 -11.29
CA ALA A 407 1.96 10.23 -12.59
C ALA A 407 2.97 10.53 -13.71
N GLY A 408 3.73 11.62 -13.60
CA GLY A 408 4.80 11.94 -14.54
C GLY A 408 4.31 12.61 -15.83
N ARG A 409 5.01 12.29 -16.94
CA ARG A 409 4.72 12.80 -18.28
C ARG A 409 4.38 11.65 -19.22
N LYS A 410 3.64 11.99 -20.29
CA LYS A 410 3.44 11.15 -21.46
C LYS A 410 4.70 11.18 -22.34
N ASP A 411 4.79 10.28 -23.31
CA ASP A 411 5.92 10.21 -24.26
C ASP A 411 6.08 11.49 -25.09
N ASN A 412 4.98 12.22 -25.33
CA ASN A 412 4.99 13.51 -26.04
C ASN A 412 5.48 14.68 -25.16
N GLY A 413 5.85 14.44 -23.91
CA GLY A 413 6.33 15.44 -22.96
C GLY A 413 5.25 16.22 -22.21
N GLU A 414 3.97 16.03 -22.52
CA GLU A 414 2.87 16.62 -21.76
C GLU A 414 2.68 15.95 -20.41
N HIS A 415 2.10 16.67 -19.43
CA HIS A 415 1.69 16.05 -18.17
C HIS A 415 0.69 14.92 -18.40
N TYR A 416 0.91 13.81 -17.71
CA TYR A 416 -0.14 12.81 -17.56
C TYR A 416 -1.09 13.26 -16.45
N PHE A 417 -2.37 13.43 -16.78
CA PHE A 417 -3.43 13.80 -15.83
C PHE A 417 -4.14 12.55 -15.33
N PRO A 418 -3.79 12.03 -14.14
CA PRO A 418 -4.46 10.86 -13.60
C PRO A 418 -5.91 11.17 -13.21
N LYS A 419 -6.77 10.16 -13.22
CA LYS A 419 -8.15 10.27 -12.72
C LYS A 419 -8.18 10.60 -11.22
N LEU A 420 -7.24 10.07 -10.47
CA LEU A 420 -7.08 10.27 -9.02
C LEU A 420 -6.00 11.32 -8.74
N GLU A 421 -6.31 12.29 -7.91
CA GLU A 421 -5.40 13.34 -7.43
C GLU A 421 -5.47 13.36 -5.90
N MET A 422 -4.50 12.76 -5.22
CA MET A 422 -4.62 12.43 -3.82
C MET A 422 -3.43 12.85 -2.98
N VAL A 423 -3.65 13.07 -1.69
CA VAL A 423 -2.60 13.06 -0.67
C VAL A 423 -2.75 11.80 0.17
N ARG A 424 -1.70 11.00 0.20
CA ARG A 424 -1.65 9.77 1.00
C ARG A 424 -1.08 10.05 2.37
N LEU A 425 -1.83 9.70 3.42
CA LEU A 425 -1.42 9.73 4.81
C LEU A 425 -1.19 8.29 5.28
N THR A 426 0.02 7.79 5.08
CA THR A 426 0.39 6.39 5.36
C THR A 426 0.80 6.24 6.81
N ILE A 427 0.11 5.40 7.57
CA ILE A 427 0.41 5.20 8.99
C ILE A 427 1.46 4.09 9.13
N PRO A 428 2.68 4.38 9.65
CA PRO A 428 3.68 3.35 9.98
C PRO A 428 3.16 2.38 11.05
N ARG A 429 3.53 1.10 10.92
CA ARG A 429 3.04 0.03 11.80
C ARG A 429 3.69 0.13 13.18
N ARG A 430 2.90 0.11 14.26
CA ARG A 430 3.34 0.13 15.67
C ARG A 430 4.13 1.37 16.09
N VAL A 431 4.01 2.51 15.37
CA VAL A 431 4.82 3.73 15.63
C VAL A 431 4.00 4.80 16.33
N TYR A 432 2.89 5.22 15.73
CA TYR A 432 2.07 6.31 16.25
C TYR A 432 0.88 5.79 17.05
N THR A 433 0.46 6.59 18.04
CA THR A 433 -0.74 6.33 18.84
C THR A 433 -1.96 7.03 18.24
N ASP A 434 -3.16 6.72 18.75
CA ASP A 434 -4.39 7.37 18.33
C ASP A 434 -4.35 8.89 18.59
N ARG A 435 -3.62 9.37 19.63
CA ARG A 435 -3.42 10.82 19.88
C ARG A 435 -2.65 11.51 18.77
N HIS A 436 -1.72 10.84 18.12
CA HIS A 436 -1.08 11.38 16.92
C HIS A 436 -2.08 11.48 15.76
N MET A 437 -2.97 10.48 15.64
CA MET A 437 -4.03 10.51 14.63
C MET A 437 -5.06 11.62 14.89
N ASP A 438 -5.38 11.93 16.16
CA ASP A 438 -6.21 13.09 16.51
C ASP A 438 -5.58 14.40 16.01
N VAL A 439 -4.27 14.59 16.24
CA VAL A 439 -3.56 15.79 15.74
C VAL A 439 -3.58 15.86 14.21
N VAL A 440 -3.42 14.74 13.52
CA VAL A 440 -3.53 14.68 12.06
C VAL A 440 -4.94 15.07 11.60
N ALA A 441 -5.97 14.52 12.26
CA ALA A 441 -7.36 14.82 11.94
C ALA A 441 -7.69 16.31 12.15
N ASP A 442 -7.31 16.86 13.31
CA ASP A 442 -7.53 18.27 13.64
C ASP A 442 -6.90 19.20 12.60
N SER A 443 -5.65 18.92 12.18
CA SER A 443 -4.95 19.71 11.18
C SER A 443 -5.60 19.61 9.79
N VAL A 444 -5.97 18.39 9.35
CA VAL A 444 -6.64 18.20 8.05
C VAL A 444 -7.99 18.90 8.02
N ILE A 445 -8.78 18.83 9.10
CA ILE A 445 -10.09 19.48 9.24
C ILE A 445 -9.92 21.00 9.18
N ALA A 446 -8.99 21.57 9.96
CA ALA A 446 -8.72 23.01 9.96
C ALA A 446 -8.30 23.53 8.59
N LEU A 447 -7.47 22.75 7.87
CA LEU A 447 -7.07 23.08 6.50
C LEU A 447 -8.24 23.00 5.52
N TYR A 448 -9.15 22.03 5.69
CA TYR A 448 -10.35 21.91 4.85
C TYR A 448 -11.30 23.08 5.04
N GLU A 449 -11.52 23.51 6.28
CA GLU A 449 -12.30 24.72 6.60
C GLU A 449 -11.67 25.98 6.00
N GLY A 450 -10.33 26.09 6.08
CA GLY A 450 -9.57 27.25 5.58
C GLY A 450 -9.04 27.10 4.14
N ARG A 451 -9.46 26.10 3.38
CA ARG A 451 -8.86 25.65 2.12
C ARG A 451 -8.66 26.73 1.04
N GLN A 452 -9.53 27.74 1.00
CA GLN A 452 -9.41 28.86 0.03
C GLN A 452 -8.15 29.71 0.21
N LYS A 453 -7.47 29.58 1.36
CA LYS A 453 -6.20 30.27 1.65
C LYS A 453 -4.98 29.57 1.03
N ILE A 454 -5.10 28.31 0.66
CA ILE A 454 -4.10 27.54 -0.07
C ILE A 454 -4.22 27.90 -1.55
N LYS A 455 -3.11 28.16 -2.20
CA LYS A 455 -3.04 28.47 -3.64
C LYS A 455 -2.20 27.43 -4.36
N GLY A 456 -2.30 27.40 -5.69
CA GLY A 456 -1.54 26.48 -6.52
C GLY A 456 -0.04 26.66 -6.45
N LEU A 457 0.65 25.69 -6.98
CA LEU A 457 2.11 25.66 -7.13
C LEU A 457 2.50 25.70 -8.61
N GLU A 458 3.72 26.14 -8.88
CA GLU A 458 4.40 26.01 -10.17
C GLU A 458 5.63 25.13 -9.98
N MET A 459 5.87 24.19 -10.90
CA MET A 459 7.07 23.34 -10.87
C MET A 459 8.25 24.11 -11.49
N VAL A 460 9.27 24.40 -10.68
CA VAL A 460 10.47 25.17 -11.10
C VAL A 460 11.68 24.30 -11.39
N TYR A 461 11.66 23.05 -10.95
CA TYR A 461 12.67 22.04 -11.29
C TYR A 461 12.02 20.67 -11.44
N GLU A 462 12.35 19.98 -12.52
CA GLU A 462 11.88 18.64 -12.83
C GLU A 462 13.05 17.74 -13.27
N PRO A 463 13.29 16.62 -12.57
CA PRO A 463 14.24 15.62 -13.03
C PRO A 463 13.64 14.81 -14.20
N PRO A 464 14.47 14.19 -15.06
CA PRO A 464 14.02 13.46 -16.25
C PRO A 464 13.18 12.24 -15.95
N THR A 465 13.33 11.65 -14.76
CA THR A 465 12.60 10.44 -14.34
C THR A 465 12.16 10.54 -12.88
N LEU A 466 11.02 9.88 -12.52
CA LEU A 466 10.54 9.76 -11.15
C LEU A 466 10.50 11.12 -10.41
N ARG A 467 9.97 12.15 -11.07
CA ARG A 467 10.02 13.55 -10.65
C ARG A 467 9.48 13.83 -9.25
N PHE A 468 8.54 13.02 -8.75
CA PHE A 468 7.94 13.23 -7.44
C PHE A 468 8.92 13.13 -6.26
N PHE A 469 10.08 12.47 -6.44
CA PHE A 469 11.11 12.41 -5.39
C PHE A 469 11.92 13.70 -5.24
N THR A 470 12.19 14.40 -6.34
CA THR A 470 13.16 15.51 -6.33
C THR A 470 12.71 16.77 -7.05
N ALA A 471 11.52 16.80 -7.65
CA ALA A 471 10.97 18.02 -8.23
C ALA A 471 10.86 19.13 -7.18
N ARG A 472 10.98 20.39 -7.63
CA ARG A 472 10.85 21.57 -6.76
C ARG A 472 9.77 22.49 -7.31
N PHE A 473 9.10 23.15 -6.39
CA PHE A 473 7.97 24.02 -6.68
C PHE A 473 8.16 25.38 -6.02
N GLN A 474 7.37 26.34 -6.49
CA GLN A 474 7.17 27.63 -5.85
C GLN A 474 5.67 27.96 -5.77
N GLN A 475 5.29 28.82 -4.85
CA GLN A 475 3.91 29.29 -4.76
C GLN A 475 3.59 30.22 -5.95
N LEU A 476 2.44 30.01 -6.61
CA LEU A 476 1.91 30.96 -7.60
C LEU A 476 1.44 32.25 -6.95
N GLU A 477 0.80 32.11 -5.78
CA GLU A 477 0.36 33.20 -4.92
C GLU A 477 0.69 32.88 -3.46
N LYS A 478 1.02 33.89 -2.66
CA LYS A 478 1.34 33.70 -1.25
C LYS A 478 0.17 33.10 -0.47
N TRP A 479 0.43 31.99 0.19
CA TRP A 479 -0.56 31.34 1.06
C TRP A 479 -0.80 32.17 2.34
N LYS A 480 -2.05 32.13 2.82
CA LYS A 480 -2.47 32.84 4.06
C LYS A 480 -2.93 31.84 5.14
N ILE A 481 -2.41 30.62 5.05
CA ILE A 481 -2.72 29.54 5.99
C ILE A 481 -2.07 29.77 7.34
#